data_cd3b850fad00ca9d895a9b9f2bc2c630
#
_entry.id   cd3b850fad00ca9d895a9b9f2bc2c630
#
_cell.length_a   1.000
_cell.length_b   1.000
_cell.length_c   1.000
_cell.angle_alpha   90.00
_cell.angle_beta   90.00
_cell.angle_gamma   90.00
#
_symmetry.space_group_name_H-M   'P 1'
#
loop_
_entity.id
_entity.type
_entity.pdbx_description
1 polymer ?
#
loop_
_entity_poly.entity_id
_entity_poly.type
_entity_poly.pdbx_seq_one_letter_code
_entity_poly.pdbx_strand_id
1 'polypeptide(L)'
;MPKQQPHPDEQQLILKMLSFADDPEAFVMYAFPWGKPNSPLEGHDGPREWQLSALRQMKAHIAANRGKVRSGADPELMKLARASGRGIGKSAFLAWVALWLFSCVPSSTVVVSANTEQQLKSTTFPEIRKW
;
A
#
# COMPACT_ATOMS: atom_id res chain seq x y z
N MET A 1 30.80 13.57 3.85
CA MET A 1 30.79 12.22 4.44
C MET A 1 30.54 11.20 3.33
N PRO A 2 31.34 10.16 3.21
CA PRO A 2 31.05 9.12 2.25
C PRO A 2 29.70 8.48 2.63
N LYS A 3 28.78 8.41 1.67
CA LYS A 3 27.53 7.66 1.84
C LYS A 3 27.92 6.19 2.05
N GLN A 4 27.68 5.68 3.24
CA GLN A 4 27.87 4.27 3.53
C GLN A 4 27.03 3.47 2.53
N GLN A 5 27.67 2.56 1.80
CA GLN A 5 26.92 1.66 0.92
C GLN A 5 26.04 0.77 1.80
N PRO A 6 24.76 0.60 1.44
CA PRO A 6 23.86 -0.25 2.23
C PRO A 6 24.39 -1.69 2.28
N HIS A 7 24.15 -2.36 3.43
CA HIS A 7 24.50 -3.77 3.59
C HIS A 7 23.84 -4.62 2.47
N PRO A 8 24.46 -5.74 2.03
CA PRO A 8 23.89 -6.59 0.98
C PRO A 8 22.43 -7.00 1.23
N ASP A 9 22.06 -7.27 2.48
CA ASP A 9 20.68 -7.61 2.86
C ASP A 9 19.72 -6.44 2.70
N GLU A 10 20.19 -5.22 3.01
CA GLU A 10 19.43 -3.99 2.78
C GLU A 10 19.23 -3.72 1.29
N GLN A 11 20.25 -3.98 0.47
CA GLN A 11 20.15 -3.85 -0.98
C GLN A 11 19.11 -4.81 -1.56
N GLN A 12 19.11 -6.07 -1.10
CA GLN A 12 18.12 -7.06 -1.52
C GLN A 12 16.71 -6.65 -1.11
N LEU A 13 16.54 -6.13 0.10
CA LEU A 13 15.25 -5.64 0.56
C LEU A 13 14.76 -4.45 -0.27
N ILE A 14 15.62 -3.49 -0.56
CA ILE A 14 15.30 -2.33 -1.41
C ILE A 14 14.84 -2.80 -2.79
N LEU A 15 15.58 -3.71 -3.42
CA LEU A 15 15.22 -4.26 -4.73
C LEU A 15 13.87 -5.00 -4.67
N LYS A 16 13.63 -5.74 -3.59
CA LYS A 16 12.35 -6.42 -3.37
C LYS A 16 11.20 -5.43 -3.24
N MET A 17 11.37 -4.37 -2.48
CA MET A 17 10.35 -3.32 -2.34
C MET A 17 10.08 -2.62 -3.67
N LEU A 18 11.11 -2.28 -4.42
CA LEU A 18 10.97 -1.67 -5.75
C LEU A 18 10.24 -2.58 -6.74
N SER A 19 10.36 -3.90 -6.60
CA SER A 19 9.62 -4.85 -7.45
C SER A 19 8.10 -4.78 -7.27
N PHE A 20 7.62 -4.23 -6.15
CA PHE A 20 6.20 -4.02 -5.87
C PHE A 20 5.67 -2.64 -6.26
N ALA A 21 6.49 -1.80 -6.87
CA ALA A 21 6.09 -0.42 -7.23
C ALA A 21 4.82 -0.37 -8.11
N ASP A 22 4.58 -1.42 -8.88
CA ASP A 22 3.44 -1.55 -9.79
C ASP A 22 2.37 -2.52 -9.30
N ASP A 23 2.61 -3.18 -8.18
CA ASP A 23 1.79 -4.28 -7.71
C ASP A 23 1.51 -4.17 -6.21
N PRO A 24 0.53 -3.34 -5.82
CA PRO A 24 0.17 -3.20 -4.41
C PRO A 24 -0.41 -4.48 -3.80
N GLU A 25 -1.05 -5.35 -4.59
CA GLU A 25 -1.54 -6.66 -4.12
C GLU A 25 -0.37 -7.55 -3.68
N ALA A 26 0.65 -7.66 -4.52
CA ALA A 26 1.84 -8.46 -4.19
C ALA A 26 2.56 -7.93 -2.95
N PHE A 27 2.65 -6.62 -2.79
CA PHE A 27 3.19 -6.01 -1.57
C PHE A 27 2.41 -6.41 -0.33
N VAL A 28 1.09 -6.28 -0.34
CA VAL A 28 0.24 -6.61 0.80
C VAL A 28 0.35 -8.09 1.18
N MET A 29 0.40 -8.97 0.20
CA MET A 29 0.57 -10.41 0.44
C MET A 29 1.96 -10.76 0.99
N TYR A 30 2.98 -10.03 0.60
CA TYR A 30 4.35 -10.23 1.07
C TYR A 30 4.62 -9.63 2.44
N ALA A 31 4.16 -8.40 2.67
CA ALA A 31 4.55 -7.60 3.83
C ALA A 31 3.89 -8.05 5.14
N PHE A 32 2.71 -8.65 5.07
CA PHE A 32 1.92 -8.96 6.26
C PHE A 32 1.84 -10.47 6.52
N PRO A 33 1.75 -10.88 7.81
CA PRO A 33 1.85 -12.30 8.20
C PRO A 33 0.52 -13.04 8.07
N TRP A 34 -0.05 -13.09 6.87
CA TRP A 34 -1.30 -13.78 6.58
C TRP A 34 -1.26 -15.26 6.99
N GLY A 35 -2.25 -15.69 7.76
CA GLY A 35 -2.42 -17.07 8.20
C GLY A 35 -1.33 -17.62 9.12
N LYS A 36 -0.36 -16.82 9.52
CA LYS A 36 0.72 -17.29 10.39
C LYS A 36 0.25 -17.47 11.83
N PRO A 37 0.52 -18.63 12.45
CA PRO A 37 0.21 -18.86 13.85
C PRO A 37 0.83 -17.82 14.78
N ASN A 38 0.13 -17.45 15.83
CA ASN A 38 0.55 -16.45 16.82
C ASN A 38 0.78 -15.04 16.24
N SER A 39 0.22 -14.73 15.07
CA SER A 39 0.22 -13.40 14.50
C SER A 39 -1.18 -12.77 14.57
N PRO A 40 -1.28 -11.43 14.49
CA PRO A 40 -2.59 -10.76 14.44
C PRO A 40 -3.48 -11.18 13.26
N LEU A 41 -2.90 -11.83 12.25
CA LEU A 41 -3.58 -12.31 11.05
C LEU A 41 -3.75 -13.84 11.03
N GLU A 42 -3.53 -14.50 12.15
CA GLU A 42 -3.90 -15.91 12.31
C GLU A 42 -5.39 -16.09 12.01
N GLY A 43 -5.73 -17.02 11.13
CA GLY A 43 -7.09 -17.22 10.66
C GLY A 43 -7.55 -16.31 9.51
N HIS A 44 -6.66 -15.47 8.98
CA HIS A 44 -6.92 -14.67 7.79
C HIS A 44 -5.89 -15.02 6.70
N ASP A 45 -6.34 -15.63 5.62
CA ASP A 45 -5.46 -16.08 4.54
C ASP A 45 -5.06 -14.94 3.57
N GLY A 46 -5.70 -13.81 3.70
CA GLY A 46 -5.45 -12.64 2.85
C GLY A 46 -6.49 -11.54 3.05
N PRO A 47 -6.38 -10.46 2.27
CA PRO A 47 -7.35 -9.38 2.26
C PRO A 47 -8.76 -9.88 1.90
N ARG A 48 -9.77 -9.12 2.31
CA ARG A 48 -11.15 -9.37 1.88
C ARG A 48 -11.32 -9.14 0.38
N GLU A 49 -12.33 -9.76 -0.21
CA GLU A 49 -12.57 -9.71 -1.65
C GLU A 49 -12.63 -8.28 -2.21
N TRP A 50 -13.32 -7.36 -1.54
CA TRP A 50 -13.40 -5.97 -1.98
C TRP A 50 -12.04 -5.24 -1.92
N GLN A 51 -11.19 -5.58 -0.94
CA GLN A 51 -9.84 -5.03 -0.80
C GLN A 51 -8.95 -5.54 -1.94
N LEU A 52 -9.00 -6.82 -2.24
CA LEU A 52 -8.30 -7.41 -3.38
C LEU A 52 -8.75 -6.79 -4.70
N SER A 53 -10.05 -6.61 -4.89
CA SER A 53 -10.60 -5.95 -6.08
C SER A 53 -10.06 -4.53 -6.23
N ALA A 54 -10.01 -3.76 -5.15
CA ALA A 54 -9.47 -2.41 -5.15
C ALA A 54 -7.97 -2.39 -5.47
N LEU A 55 -7.17 -3.27 -4.88
CA LEU A 55 -5.73 -3.40 -5.16
C LEU A 55 -5.47 -3.76 -6.63
N ARG A 56 -6.27 -4.66 -7.19
CA ARG A 56 -6.18 -5.07 -8.60
C ARG A 56 -6.59 -3.95 -9.56
N GLN A 57 -7.58 -3.13 -9.20
CA GLN A 57 -7.93 -1.93 -9.95
C GLN A 57 -6.77 -0.91 -9.96
N MET A 58 -6.09 -0.74 -8.82
CA MET A 58 -4.90 0.11 -8.74
C MET A 58 -3.79 -0.41 -9.65
N LYS A 59 -3.51 -1.70 -9.62
CA LYS A 59 -2.49 -2.34 -10.48
C LYS A 59 -2.81 -2.13 -11.97
N ALA A 60 -4.04 -2.36 -12.38
CA ALA A 60 -4.48 -2.18 -13.76
C ALA A 60 -4.36 -0.71 -14.21
N HIS A 61 -4.71 0.23 -13.34
CA HIS A 61 -4.58 1.67 -13.61
C HIS A 61 -3.13 2.09 -13.78
N ILE A 62 -2.23 1.61 -12.93
CA ILE A 62 -0.78 1.88 -13.02
C ILE A 62 -0.23 1.36 -14.35
N ALA A 63 -0.58 0.14 -14.75
CA ALA A 63 -0.15 -0.45 -16.00
C ALA A 63 -0.66 0.36 -17.22
N ALA A 64 -1.92 0.79 -17.21
CA ALA A 64 -2.50 1.62 -18.25
C ALA A 64 -1.80 3.00 -18.36
N ASN A 65 -1.51 3.64 -17.22
CA ASN A 65 -0.79 4.91 -17.19
C ASN A 65 0.65 4.80 -17.72
N ARG A 66 1.35 3.72 -17.40
CA ARG A 66 2.68 3.47 -17.97
C ARG A 66 2.63 3.32 -19.49
N GLY A 67 1.63 2.64 -20.01
CA GLY A 67 1.40 2.56 -21.45
C GLY A 67 1.18 3.94 -22.07
N LYS A 68 0.38 4.80 -21.46
CA LYS A 68 0.14 6.18 -21.89
C LYS A 68 1.43 7.00 -21.92
N VAL A 69 2.20 6.98 -20.83
CA VAL A 69 3.47 7.72 -20.75
C VAL A 69 4.46 7.26 -21.82
N ARG A 70 4.56 5.97 -22.08
CA ARG A 70 5.42 5.41 -23.13
C ARG A 70 4.99 5.87 -24.54
N SER A 71 3.71 6.08 -24.76
CA SER A 71 3.16 6.59 -26.03
C SER A 71 3.16 8.13 -26.13
N GLY A 72 3.66 8.83 -25.10
CA GLY A 72 3.69 10.29 -25.04
C GLY A 72 2.38 10.95 -24.61
N ALA A 73 1.42 10.16 -24.12
CA ALA A 73 0.17 10.69 -23.55
C ALA A 73 0.31 10.98 -22.05
N ASP A 74 -0.50 11.90 -21.56
CA ASP A 74 -0.53 12.23 -20.14
C ASP A 74 -1.14 11.10 -19.29
N PRO A 75 -0.59 10.82 -18.10
CA PRO A 75 -1.18 9.87 -17.17
C PRO A 75 -2.52 10.38 -16.61
N GLU A 76 -3.44 9.47 -16.39
CA GLU A 76 -4.72 9.79 -15.75
C GLU A 76 -4.65 9.66 -14.23
N LEU A 77 -5.35 10.57 -13.55
CA LEU A 77 -5.54 10.49 -12.11
C LEU A 77 -6.50 9.36 -11.75
N MET A 78 -6.07 8.45 -10.87
CA MET A 78 -6.97 7.45 -10.30
C MET A 78 -7.77 8.04 -9.14
N LYS A 79 -9.08 7.86 -9.21
CA LYS A 79 -10.00 8.17 -8.10
C LYS A 79 -10.66 6.87 -7.63
N LEU A 80 -10.47 6.55 -6.35
CA LEU A 80 -11.05 5.37 -5.73
C LEU A 80 -11.89 5.82 -4.53
N ALA A 81 -13.18 5.53 -4.57
CA ALA A 81 -14.10 5.82 -3.47
C ALA A 81 -14.77 4.52 -2.99
N ARG A 82 -14.86 4.36 -1.70
CA ARG A 82 -15.58 3.24 -1.05
C ARG A 82 -16.43 3.78 0.08
N ALA A 83 -17.73 3.60 -0.04
CA ALA A 83 -18.69 3.89 1.00
C ALA A 83 -19.21 2.58 1.58
N SER A 84 -19.19 2.45 2.91
CA SER A 84 -19.63 1.23 3.58
C SER A 84 -19.78 1.44 5.08
N GLY A 85 -20.39 0.46 5.76
CA GLY A 85 -20.49 0.43 7.22
C GLY A 85 -19.13 0.30 7.92
N ARG A 86 -19.18 0.26 9.22
CA ARG A 86 -18.00 0.04 10.08
C ARG A 86 -17.54 -1.44 10.04
N GLY A 87 -16.28 -1.68 10.35
CA GLY A 87 -15.75 -3.04 10.57
C GLY A 87 -15.46 -3.86 9.31
N ILE A 88 -15.45 -3.25 8.12
CA ILE A 88 -15.16 -3.95 6.86
C ILE A 88 -13.71 -3.83 6.39
N GLY A 89 -12.84 -3.20 7.18
CA GLY A 89 -11.42 -3.11 6.86
C GLY A 89 -11.01 -1.92 5.99
N LYS A 90 -11.78 -0.82 5.96
CA LYS A 90 -11.42 0.40 5.21
C LYS A 90 -10.13 1.05 5.72
N SER A 91 -10.01 1.18 7.04
CA SER A 91 -8.82 1.81 7.65
C SER A 91 -7.58 0.95 7.44
N ALA A 92 -7.70 -0.38 7.51
CA ALA A 92 -6.61 -1.30 7.18
C ALA A 92 -6.18 -1.14 5.72
N PHE A 93 -7.13 -1.08 4.79
CA PHE A 93 -6.84 -0.87 3.37
C PHE A 93 -6.08 0.44 3.12
N LEU A 94 -6.51 1.55 3.72
CA LEU A 94 -5.82 2.83 3.62
C LEU A 94 -4.40 2.77 4.20
N ALA A 95 -4.23 2.09 5.33
CA ALA A 95 -2.92 1.86 5.93
C ALA A 95 -1.99 1.09 4.99
N TRP A 96 -2.47 0.03 4.35
CA TRP A 96 -1.68 -0.76 3.39
C TRP A 96 -1.25 0.05 2.18
N VAL A 97 -2.16 0.86 1.63
CA VAL A 97 -1.84 1.75 0.48
C VAL A 97 -0.79 2.79 0.87
N ALA A 98 -0.91 3.41 2.05
CA ALA A 98 0.07 4.35 2.54
C ALA A 98 1.45 3.70 2.71
N LEU A 99 1.52 2.53 3.34
CA LEU A 99 2.76 1.78 3.54
C LEU A 99 3.38 1.32 2.22
N TRP A 100 2.56 0.85 1.28
CA TRP A 100 3.03 0.48 -0.04
C TRP A 100 3.66 1.66 -0.79
N LEU A 101 3.00 2.81 -0.81
CA LEU A 101 3.53 4.02 -1.44
C LEU A 101 4.86 4.44 -0.82
N PHE A 102 4.95 4.50 0.51
CA PHE A 102 6.19 4.87 1.20
C PHE A 102 7.33 3.88 0.97
N SER A 103 7.03 2.59 0.92
CA SER A 103 8.04 1.55 0.86
C SER A 103 8.49 1.19 -0.55
N CYS A 104 7.61 1.32 -1.53
CA CYS A 104 7.80 0.72 -2.86
C CYS A 104 7.85 1.75 -4.00
N VAL A 105 7.29 2.94 -3.81
CA VAL A 105 7.21 3.96 -4.85
C VAL A 105 8.18 5.10 -4.54
N PRO A 106 9.30 5.23 -5.29
CA PRO A 106 10.28 6.28 -5.05
C PRO A 106 9.67 7.67 -5.18
N SER A 107 10.10 8.58 -4.32
CA SER A 107 9.69 9.99 -4.33
C SER A 107 8.18 10.21 -4.19
N SER A 108 7.47 9.26 -3.60
CA SER A 108 6.03 9.40 -3.34
C SER A 108 5.77 10.31 -2.15
N THR A 109 4.63 10.99 -2.20
CA THR A 109 4.10 11.76 -1.07
C THR A 109 2.71 11.23 -0.75
N VAL A 110 2.49 10.90 0.52
CA VAL A 110 1.18 10.43 1.00
C VAL A 110 0.60 11.47 1.94
N VAL A 111 -0.56 12.00 1.58
CA VAL A 111 -1.31 12.94 2.42
C VAL A 111 -2.55 12.23 2.92
N VAL A 112 -2.71 12.18 4.23
CA VAL A 112 -3.86 11.56 4.89
C VAL A 112 -4.65 12.64 5.61
N SER A 113 -5.95 12.68 5.35
CA SER A 113 -6.86 13.62 5.98
C SER A 113 -8.10 12.92 6.55
N ALA A 114 -8.71 13.53 7.52
CA ALA A 114 -9.98 13.09 8.10
C ALA A 114 -10.84 14.29 8.48
N ASN A 115 -12.09 14.04 8.82
CA ASN A 115 -13.03 15.12 9.19
C ASN A 115 -12.62 15.87 10.46
N THR A 116 -11.86 15.20 11.34
CA THR A 116 -11.36 15.80 12.59
C THR A 116 -9.91 15.37 12.86
N GLU A 117 -9.15 16.22 13.55
CA GLU A 117 -7.81 15.91 14.03
C GLU A 117 -7.83 14.72 15.00
N GLN A 118 -8.85 14.62 15.83
CA GLN A 118 -9.03 13.51 16.76
C GLN A 118 -9.16 12.17 16.03
N GLN A 119 -9.87 12.11 14.91
CA GLN A 119 -9.98 10.90 14.09
C GLN A 119 -8.64 10.48 13.50
N LEU A 120 -7.83 11.43 13.04
CA LEU A 120 -6.47 11.14 12.58
C LEU A 120 -5.61 10.53 13.69
N LYS A 121 -5.62 11.14 14.88
CA LYS A 121 -4.79 10.71 16.01
C LYS A 121 -5.25 9.41 16.66
N SER A 122 -6.55 9.17 16.75
CA SER A 122 -7.11 8.02 17.47
C SER A 122 -7.43 6.81 16.61
N THR A 123 -7.56 6.98 15.30
CA THR A 123 -7.97 5.90 14.38
C THR A 123 -7.00 5.70 13.24
N THR A 124 -6.70 6.74 12.47
CA THR A 124 -5.95 6.63 11.21
C THR A 124 -4.47 6.34 11.44
N PHE A 125 -3.78 7.15 12.22
CA PHE A 125 -2.35 6.94 12.50
C PHE A 125 -2.07 5.70 13.33
N PRO A 126 -2.86 5.34 14.36
CA PRO A 126 -2.69 4.06 15.03
C PRO A 126 -2.86 2.85 14.12
N GLU A 127 -3.80 2.90 13.17
CA GLU A 127 -3.97 1.83 12.19
C GLU A 127 -2.74 1.68 11.28
N ILE A 128 -2.17 2.78 10.78
CA ILE A 128 -0.94 2.73 9.98
C ILE A 128 0.22 2.12 10.78
N ARG A 129 0.34 2.45 12.07
CA ARG A 129 1.41 1.93 12.94
C ARG A 129 1.25 0.45 13.28
N LYS A 130 0.04 -0.07 13.24
CA LYS A 130 -0.27 -1.46 13.55
C LYS A 130 0.27 -2.42 12.49
N TRP A 131 0.30 -1.99 11.25
CA TRP A 131 0.76 -2.76 10.09
C TRP A 131 2.23 -2.47 9.80
#